data_c9fea17606e06136c251f06ca8c14495
#
_entry.id   c9fea17606e06136c251f06ca8c14495
#
_cell.length_a   1.000
_cell.length_b   1.000
_cell.length_c   1.000
_cell.angle_alpha   90.00
_cell.angle_beta   90.00
_cell.angle_gamma   90.00
#
_symmetry.space_group_name_H-M   'P 1'
#
loop_
_entity.id
_entity.type
_entity.pdbx_description
1 polymer ?
#
loop_
_entity_poly.entity_id
_entity_poly.type
_entity_poly.pdbx_seq_one_letter_code
_entity_poly.pdbx_strand_id
1 'polypeptide(L)'
;MLEIKGATYYFDAAGWMKTGWLELDGGWYYFNGSGARTTGWQYVGGSWYYMDTDGVMLTGKQTLGEATYFLASSGAMHTGWVRQGSEWCYYGGSGAMSTGWICPNGVWYYLGPDGVMLTGLQSVSGKTYFLNDSGAMHVGWKQINGKWYCFDGSGAMQANKWISGVYWVGSDGVMATDSWVDGGRYYVDGAGRWVAPNNNAPSSGNRATYASGSDVYHIYNCRSAAKIKNPIVVTVADAQAKGLRLCGNCANMSH
;
A
#
# COMPACT_ATOMS: atom_id res chain seq x y z
N MET A 1 -11.46 -16.49 47.93
CA MET A 1 -10.00 -16.28 47.79
C MET A 1 -9.44 -15.87 49.13
N LEU A 2 -8.19 -16.27 49.45
CA LEU A 2 -7.51 -15.97 50.72
C LEU A 2 -6.09 -15.45 50.38
N GLU A 3 -5.71 -14.33 50.98
CA GLU A 3 -4.35 -13.80 50.86
C GLU A 3 -3.44 -14.34 51.95
N ILE A 4 -2.31 -14.93 51.59
CA ILE A 4 -1.33 -15.49 52.50
C ILE A 4 0.06 -15.00 52.05
N LYS A 5 0.73 -14.22 52.89
CA LYS A 5 2.08 -13.68 52.64
C LYS A 5 2.23 -12.95 51.29
N GLY A 6 1.19 -12.16 50.91
CA GLY A 6 1.18 -11.39 49.67
C GLY A 6 0.82 -12.19 48.41
N ALA A 7 0.44 -13.46 48.52
CA ALA A 7 -0.08 -14.28 47.43
C ALA A 7 -1.54 -14.67 47.68
N THR A 8 -2.33 -14.71 46.62
CA THR A 8 -3.75 -15.05 46.68
C THR A 8 -3.96 -16.52 46.31
N TYR A 9 -4.70 -17.24 47.12
CA TYR A 9 -5.01 -18.66 46.95
C TYR A 9 -6.53 -18.87 46.92
N TYR A 10 -6.97 -19.95 46.30
CA TYR A 10 -8.35 -20.39 46.32
C TYR A 10 -8.46 -21.78 46.95
N PHE A 11 -9.39 -21.92 47.88
CA PHE A 11 -9.75 -23.19 48.50
C PHE A 11 -11.21 -23.46 48.19
N ASP A 12 -11.55 -24.70 47.85
CA ASP A 12 -12.92 -25.10 47.65
C ASP A 12 -13.67 -25.25 48.99
N ALA A 13 -14.97 -25.58 48.93
CA ALA A 13 -15.80 -25.74 50.13
C ALA A 13 -15.33 -26.84 51.07
N ALA A 14 -14.55 -27.81 50.59
CA ALA A 14 -13.94 -28.87 51.41
C ALA A 14 -12.56 -28.46 51.99
N GLY A 15 -12.09 -27.23 51.70
CA GLY A 15 -10.80 -26.71 52.16
C GLY A 15 -9.61 -27.12 51.29
N TRP A 16 -9.82 -27.72 50.12
CA TRP A 16 -8.73 -28.11 49.21
C TRP A 16 -8.25 -26.93 48.36
N MET A 17 -6.94 -26.69 48.39
CA MET A 17 -6.30 -25.68 47.58
C MET A 17 -6.39 -26.04 46.07
N LYS A 18 -6.80 -25.09 45.26
CA LYS A 18 -6.87 -25.25 43.79
C LYS A 18 -5.61 -24.81 43.10
N THR A 19 -5.29 -25.51 42.00
CA THR A 19 -4.22 -25.19 41.05
C THR A 19 -4.77 -25.28 39.65
N GLY A 20 -4.11 -24.64 38.67
CA GLY A 20 -4.55 -24.61 37.28
C GLY A 20 -5.67 -23.60 37.03
N TRP A 21 -6.43 -23.83 35.98
CA TRP A 21 -7.51 -22.95 35.56
C TRP A 21 -8.75 -23.10 36.48
N LEU A 22 -9.34 -21.95 36.82
CA LEU A 22 -10.55 -21.89 37.64
C LEU A 22 -11.42 -20.72 37.20
N GLU A 23 -12.70 -20.99 36.94
CA GLU A 23 -13.69 -19.95 36.66
C GLU A 23 -14.38 -19.56 38.00
N LEU A 24 -14.38 -18.27 38.30
CA LEU A 24 -14.99 -17.69 39.48
C LEU A 24 -15.71 -16.40 39.10
N ASP A 25 -16.97 -16.26 39.46
CA ASP A 25 -17.78 -15.05 39.25
C ASP A 25 -17.76 -14.54 37.78
N GLY A 26 -17.68 -15.47 36.82
CA GLY A 26 -17.64 -15.17 35.37
C GLY A 26 -16.26 -14.75 34.82
N GLY A 27 -15.20 -14.78 35.66
CA GLY A 27 -13.81 -14.57 35.26
C GLY A 27 -12.97 -15.85 35.34
N TRP A 28 -12.07 -16.03 34.39
CA TRP A 28 -11.08 -17.11 34.42
C TRP A 28 -9.80 -16.67 35.11
N TYR A 29 -9.32 -17.51 36.03
CA TYR A 29 -8.09 -17.33 36.81
C TYR A 29 -7.16 -18.50 36.58
N TYR A 30 -5.86 -18.27 36.72
CA TYR A 30 -4.88 -19.34 36.72
C TYR A 30 -4.09 -19.34 38.04
N PHE A 31 -4.11 -20.49 38.72
CA PHE A 31 -3.34 -20.75 39.93
C PHE A 31 -2.15 -21.64 39.58
N ASN A 32 -0.94 -21.20 39.85
CA ASN A 32 0.26 -21.98 39.56
C ASN A 32 0.35 -23.29 40.36
N GLY A 33 1.42 -24.08 40.16
CA GLY A 33 1.62 -25.35 40.85
C GLY A 33 1.74 -25.24 42.37
N SER A 34 2.07 -24.06 42.92
CA SER A 34 2.07 -23.80 44.36
C SER A 34 0.69 -23.30 44.87
N GLY A 35 -0.30 -23.18 44.00
CA GLY A 35 -1.64 -22.70 44.33
C GLY A 35 -1.77 -21.17 44.35
N ALA A 36 -0.70 -20.42 44.06
CA ALA A 36 -0.76 -18.97 44.01
C ALA A 36 -1.40 -18.48 42.72
N ARG A 37 -2.37 -17.53 42.85
CA ARG A 37 -2.99 -16.82 41.71
C ARG A 37 -1.91 -16.08 40.92
N THR A 38 -1.96 -16.19 39.61
CA THR A 38 -0.98 -15.54 38.73
C THR A 38 -1.54 -14.24 38.16
N THR A 39 -0.61 -13.33 37.76
CA THR A 39 -0.88 -12.11 37.03
C THR A 39 0.14 -11.99 35.86
N GLY A 40 -0.13 -11.14 34.89
CA GLY A 40 0.73 -10.98 33.72
C GLY A 40 0.71 -12.19 32.78
N TRP A 41 1.75 -12.32 31.96
CA TRP A 41 1.87 -13.38 30.97
C TRP A 41 2.08 -14.76 31.60
N GLN A 42 1.28 -15.74 31.17
CA GLN A 42 1.37 -17.14 31.60
C GLN A 42 1.42 -18.05 30.36
N TYR A 43 2.41 -18.96 30.32
CA TYR A 43 2.49 -19.99 29.28
C TYR A 43 1.94 -21.31 29.82
N VAL A 44 0.79 -21.72 29.30
CA VAL A 44 0.07 -22.89 29.80
C VAL A 44 -0.42 -23.73 28.63
N GLY A 45 -0.14 -25.02 28.64
CA GLY A 45 -0.62 -25.95 27.63
C GLY A 45 -0.24 -25.60 26.18
N GLY A 46 0.92 -24.98 25.97
CA GLY A 46 1.40 -24.61 24.64
C GLY A 46 0.90 -23.23 24.14
N SER A 47 0.17 -22.47 24.94
CA SER A 47 -0.36 -21.15 24.59
C SER A 47 -0.03 -20.10 25.64
N TRP A 48 0.10 -18.85 25.20
CA TRP A 48 0.24 -17.70 26.08
C TRP A 48 -1.12 -17.12 26.43
N TYR A 49 -1.27 -16.72 27.69
CA TYR A 49 -2.43 -16.05 28.26
C TYR A 49 -1.98 -14.83 29.04
N TYR A 50 -2.84 -13.85 29.21
CA TYR A 50 -2.54 -12.70 30.06
C TYR A 50 -3.60 -12.53 31.14
N MET A 51 -3.13 -12.47 32.39
CA MET A 51 -3.95 -12.17 33.56
C MET A 51 -3.74 -10.70 33.92
N ASP A 52 -4.81 -9.97 34.16
CA ASP A 52 -4.73 -8.59 34.63
C ASP A 52 -4.21 -8.52 36.10
N THR A 53 -4.19 -7.33 36.68
CA THR A 53 -3.72 -7.10 38.06
C THR A 53 -4.56 -7.81 39.09
N ASP A 54 -5.85 -8.05 38.78
CA ASP A 54 -6.77 -8.82 39.65
C ASP A 54 -6.72 -10.33 39.38
N GLY A 55 -5.81 -10.75 38.47
CA GLY A 55 -5.62 -12.14 38.05
C GLY A 55 -6.68 -12.66 37.10
N VAL A 56 -7.55 -11.79 36.54
CA VAL A 56 -8.59 -12.19 35.59
C VAL A 56 -7.95 -12.34 34.22
N MET A 57 -8.23 -13.44 33.52
CA MET A 57 -7.79 -13.71 32.17
C MET A 57 -8.41 -12.70 31.18
N LEU A 58 -7.58 -12.01 30.42
CA LEU A 58 -8.04 -11.08 29.39
C LEU A 58 -8.35 -11.81 28.08
N THR A 59 -9.25 -11.19 27.29
CA THR A 59 -9.63 -11.63 25.93
C THR A 59 -9.73 -10.43 25.00
N GLY A 60 -9.78 -10.67 23.69
CA GLY A 60 -9.90 -9.61 22.68
C GLY A 60 -8.60 -8.85 22.43
N LYS A 61 -8.70 -7.64 21.84
CA LYS A 61 -7.56 -6.76 21.58
C LYS A 61 -7.13 -6.05 22.86
N GLN A 62 -5.88 -6.24 23.26
CA GLN A 62 -5.31 -5.70 24.49
C GLN A 62 -4.00 -4.97 24.20
N THR A 63 -3.83 -3.76 24.73
CA THR A 63 -2.55 -3.05 24.71
C THR A 63 -1.86 -3.27 26.06
N LEU A 64 -0.75 -4.00 26.02
CA LEU A 64 0.02 -4.43 27.20
C LEU A 64 1.44 -3.88 27.06
N GLY A 65 1.75 -2.86 27.85
CA GLY A 65 2.96 -2.08 27.68
C GLY A 65 2.93 -1.29 26.36
N GLU A 66 3.97 -1.43 25.54
CA GLU A 66 4.09 -0.73 24.26
C GLU A 66 3.52 -1.52 23.06
N ALA A 67 3.03 -2.73 23.27
CA ALA A 67 2.56 -3.60 22.21
C ALA A 67 1.08 -3.96 22.37
N THR A 68 0.42 -4.16 21.24
CA THR A 68 -0.97 -4.61 21.18
C THR A 68 -1.02 -6.09 20.80
N TYR A 69 -1.82 -6.87 21.52
CA TYR A 69 -2.00 -8.29 21.33
C TYR A 69 -3.47 -8.62 21.05
N PHE A 70 -3.73 -9.76 20.46
CA PHE A 70 -5.07 -10.31 20.36
C PHE A 70 -5.15 -11.63 21.12
N LEU A 71 -6.01 -11.66 22.13
CA LEU A 71 -6.30 -12.82 22.95
C LEU A 71 -7.64 -13.38 22.46
N ALA A 72 -7.67 -14.62 22.02
CA ALA A 72 -8.89 -15.28 21.55
C ALA A 72 -9.97 -15.31 22.65
N SER A 73 -11.19 -15.70 22.32
CA SER A 73 -12.26 -15.89 23.32
C SER A 73 -11.90 -16.93 24.39
N SER A 74 -11.00 -17.85 24.08
CA SER A 74 -10.41 -18.81 25.04
C SER A 74 -9.30 -18.19 25.91
N GLY A 75 -8.95 -16.91 25.72
CA GLY A 75 -7.81 -16.25 26.36
C GLY A 75 -6.47 -16.52 25.69
N ALA A 76 -6.35 -17.50 24.80
CA ALA A 76 -5.09 -17.84 24.16
C ALA A 76 -4.62 -16.71 23.22
N MET A 77 -3.35 -16.30 23.35
CA MET A 77 -2.72 -15.32 22.48
C MET A 77 -2.71 -15.82 21.03
N HIS A 78 -3.20 -14.99 20.12
CA HIS A 78 -3.25 -15.30 18.70
C HIS A 78 -2.02 -14.75 17.97
N THR A 79 -1.57 -15.49 16.95
CA THR A 79 -0.55 -15.06 15.98
C THR A 79 -1.12 -15.21 14.56
N GLY A 80 -0.60 -14.42 13.60
CA GLY A 80 -1.10 -14.43 12.23
C GLY A 80 -2.25 -13.44 12.02
N TRP A 81 -3.04 -13.69 10.98
CA TRP A 81 -4.14 -12.80 10.59
C TRP A 81 -5.36 -12.93 11.50
N VAL A 82 -5.87 -11.78 11.93
CA VAL A 82 -7.12 -11.68 12.71
C VAL A 82 -8.04 -10.67 12.02
N ARG A 83 -9.28 -11.07 11.81
CA ARG A 83 -10.34 -10.18 11.34
C ARG A 83 -11.13 -9.62 12.51
N GLN A 84 -11.20 -8.28 12.58
CA GLN A 84 -11.99 -7.55 13.59
C GLN A 84 -13.03 -6.69 12.85
N GLY A 85 -14.27 -7.15 12.83
CA GLY A 85 -15.30 -6.52 11.99
C GLY A 85 -14.97 -6.61 10.49
N SER A 86 -14.78 -5.48 9.83
CA SER A 86 -14.34 -5.38 8.42
C SER A 86 -12.82 -5.31 8.26
N GLU A 87 -12.07 -5.13 9.34
CA GLU A 87 -10.64 -4.84 9.32
C GLU A 87 -9.80 -6.11 9.55
N TRP A 88 -8.66 -6.17 8.87
CA TRP A 88 -7.66 -7.21 9.06
C TRP A 88 -6.43 -6.66 9.75
N CYS A 89 -5.98 -7.32 10.80
CA CYS A 89 -4.72 -7.06 11.50
C CYS A 89 -3.85 -8.31 11.46
N TYR A 90 -2.53 -8.13 11.55
CA TYR A 90 -1.58 -9.23 11.62
C TYR A 90 -0.78 -9.16 12.92
N TYR A 91 -0.74 -10.28 13.62
CA TYR A 91 0.01 -10.45 14.87
C TYR A 91 1.23 -11.33 14.60
N GLY A 92 2.42 -10.80 14.82
CA GLY A 92 3.68 -11.50 14.56
C GLY A 92 3.87 -12.74 15.44
N GLY A 93 5.00 -13.45 15.26
CA GLY A 93 5.31 -14.65 16.05
C GLY A 93 5.44 -14.40 17.56
N SER A 94 5.74 -13.17 17.97
CA SER A 94 5.71 -12.73 19.37
C SER A 94 4.31 -12.45 19.92
N GLY A 95 3.28 -12.50 19.07
CA GLY A 95 1.92 -12.08 19.37
C GLY A 95 1.67 -10.58 19.27
N ALA A 96 2.70 -9.76 19.10
CA ALA A 96 2.55 -8.32 18.95
C ALA A 96 1.94 -7.96 17.59
N MET A 97 1.02 -6.97 17.57
CA MET A 97 0.41 -6.43 16.36
C MET A 97 1.48 -5.80 15.48
N SER A 98 1.49 -6.15 14.22
CA SER A 98 2.42 -5.62 13.23
C SER A 98 1.91 -4.32 12.62
N THR A 99 2.83 -3.45 12.19
CA THR A 99 2.58 -2.24 11.40
C THR A 99 3.59 -2.16 10.26
N GLY A 100 3.31 -1.35 9.23
CA GLY A 100 4.19 -1.25 8.07
C GLY A 100 4.19 -2.49 7.18
N TRP A 101 5.30 -2.72 6.48
CA TRP A 101 5.44 -3.86 5.57
C TRP A 101 5.62 -5.18 6.30
N ILE A 102 4.82 -6.18 5.91
CA ILE A 102 4.96 -7.57 6.35
C ILE A 102 4.95 -8.50 5.13
N CYS A 103 5.57 -9.69 5.27
CA CYS A 103 5.66 -10.67 4.20
C CYS A 103 5.34 -12.10 4.68
N PRO A 104 4.14 -12.37 5.20
CA PRO A 104 3.75 -13.74 5.57
C PRO A 104 3.64 -14.61 4.31
N ASN A 105 4.25 -15.79 4.36
CA ASN A 105 4.23 -16.78 3.28
C ASN A 105 4.70 -16.24 1.91
N GLY A 106 5.62 -15.26 1.90
CA GLY A 106 6.18 -14.71 0.67
C GLY A 106 5.30 -13.67 -0.04
N VAL A 107 4.16 -13.29 0.53
CA VAL A 107 3.27 -12.25 -0.02
C VAL A 107 3.39 -10.98 0.82
N TRP A 108 3.64 -9.86 0.15
CA TRP A 108 3.78 -8.56 0.80
C TRP A 108 2.43 -7.89 1.04
N TYR A 109 2.27 -7.34 2.24
CA TYR A 109 1.13 -6.53 2.69
C TYR A 109 1.65 -5.28 3.42
N TYR A 110 0.83 -4.25 3.47
CA TYR A 110 1.14 -3.05 4.25
C TYR A 110 0.04 -2.77 5.28
N LEU A 111 0.47 -2.63 6.52
CA LEU A 111 -0.41 -2.32 7.64
C LEU A 111 -0.22 -0.86 8.04
N GLY A 112 -1.31 -0.16 8.30
CA GLY A 112 -1.30 1.20 8.81
C GLY A 112 -0.66 1.31 10.20
N PRO A 113 -0.47 2.54 10.70
CA PRO A 113 0.06 2.77 12.04
C PRO A 113 -0.88 2.24 13.15
N ASP A 114 -2.15 2.04 12.84
CA ASP A 114 -3.18 1.41 13.68
C ASP A 114 -3.19 -0.13 13.61
N GLY A 115 -2.31 -0.70 12.77
CA GLY A 115 -2.19 -2.13 12.50
C GLY A 115 -3.21 -2.69 11.50
N VAL A 116 -4.05 -1.84 10.91
CA VAL A 116 -5.06 -2.27 9.93
C VAL A 116 -4.42 -2.45 8.54
N MET A 117 -4.75 -3.57 7.88
CA MET A 117 -4.28 -3.87 6.53
C MET A 117 -4.88 -2.88 5.52
N LEU A 118 -4.01 -2.26 4.74
CA LEU A 118 -4.41 -1.31 3.71
C LEU A 118 -4.63 -1.98 2.36
N THR A 119 -5.48 -1.36 1.52
CA THR A 119 -5.79 -1.77 0.14
C THR A 119 -5.75 -0.55 -0.79
N GLY A 120 -5.75 -0.78 -2.11
CA GLY A 120 -5.73 0.29 -3.11
C GLY A 120 -4.35 0.92 -3.29
N LEU A 121 -4.32 2.14 -3.82
CA LEU A 121 -3.08 2.92 -3.99
C LEU A 121 -2.64 3.51 -2.65
N GLN A 122 -1.40 3.21 -2.27
CA GLN A 122 -0.79 3.69 -1.03
C GLN A 122 0.53 4.39 -1.32
N SER A 123 0.74 5.54 -0.68
CA SER A 123 2.02 6.25 -0.71
C SER A 123 2.82 5.92 0.55
N VAL A 124 3.94 5.23 0.38
CA VAL A 124 4.81 4.79 1.48
C VAL A 124 6.24 5.24 1.20
N SER A 125 6.81 6.05 2.07
CA SER A 125 8.19 6.55 1.96
C SER A 125 8.51 7.16 0.58
N GLY A 126 7.57 7.96 0.03
CA GLY A 126 7.73 8.67 -1.24
C GLY A 126 7.56 7.80 -2.49
N LYS A 127 7.18 6.54 -2.35
CA LYS A 127 6.83 5.63 -3.46
C LYS A 127 5.36 5.25 -3.39
N THR A 128 4.75 5.02 -4.54
CA THR A 128 3.36 4.56 -4.64
C THR A 128 3.32 3.06 -4.91
N TYR A 129 2.46 2.36 -4.20
CA TYR A 129 2.22 0.93 -4.31
C TYR A 129 0.74 0.67 -4.55
N PHE A 130 0.40 -0.44 -5.16
CA PHE A 130 -0.99 -0.90 -5.24
C PHE A 130 -1.14 -2.20 -4.46
N LEU A 131 -2.03 -2.16 -3.46
CA LEU A 131 -2.44 -3.30 -2.66
C LEU A 131 -3.82 -3.72 -3.16
N ASN A 132 -3.97 -4.96 -3.61
CA ASN A 132 -5.25 -5.44 -4.12
C ASN A 132 -6.31 -5.57 -3.01
N ASP A 133 -7.52 -5.99 -3.34
CA ASP A 133 -8.63 -6.10 -2.38
C ASP A 133 -8.36 -7.12 -1.25
N SER A 134 -7.44 -8.07 -1.46
CA SER A 134 -6.95 -8.97 -0.41
C SER A 134 -5.78 -8.38 0.40
N GLY A 135 -5.37 -7.14 0.13
CA GLY A 135 -4.21 -6.47 0.72
C GLY A 135 -2.87 -6.85 0.10
N ALA A 136 -2.81 -7.85 -0.77
CA ALA A 136 -1.55 -8.29 -1.37
C ALA A 136 -0.98 -7.24 -2.33
N MET A 137 0.33 -6.93 -2.18
CA MET A 137 1.05 -6.00 -3.03
C MET A 137 1.10 -6.49 -4.48
N HIS A 138 0.74 -5.61 -5.41
CA HIS A 138 0.77 -5.90 -6.84
C HIS A 138 2.12 -5.56 -7.47
N VAL A 139 2.54 -6.37 -8.43
CA VAL A 139 3.69 -6.12 -9.32
C VAL A 139 3.24 -6.27 -10.78
N GLY A 140 3.91 -5.56 -11.69
CA GLY A 140 3.55 -5.58 -13.11
C GLY A 140 2.46 -4.58 -13.46
N TRP A 141 1.78 -4.81 -14.59
CA TRP A 141 0.74 -3.93 -15.09
C TRP A 141 -0.59 -4.10 -14.37
N LYS A 142 -1.23 -2.98 -14.04
CA LYS A 142 -2.55 -2.93 -13.41
C LYS A 142 -3.40 -1.82 -13.98
N GLN A 143 -4.63 -2.15 -14.33
CA GLN A 143 -5.63 -1.13 -14.67
C GLN A 143 -6.37 -0.69 -13.40
N ILE A 144 -6.38 0.61 -13.15
CA ILE A 144 -7.05 1.24 -12.01
C ILE A 144 -7.88 2.40 -12.56
N ASN A 145 -9.19 2.37 -12.34
CA ASN A 145 -10.13 3.38 -12.85
C ASN A 145 -9.96 3.70 -14.34
N GLY A 146 -9.79 2.65 -15.17
CA GLY A 146 -9.62 2.76 -16.62
C GLY A 146 -8.23 3.16 -17.10
N LYS A 147 -7.29 3.51 -16.22
CA LYS A 147 -5.92 3.88 -16.54
C LYS A 147 -4.94 2.76 -16.23
N TRP A 148 -3.93 2.57 -17.08
CA TRP A 148 -2.89 1.57 -16.88
C TRP A 148 -1.69 2.14 -16.13
N TYR A 149 -1.23 1.41 -15.13
CA TYR A 149 -0.05 1.67 -14.31
C TYR A 149 0.88 0.46 -14.35
N CYS A 150 2.18 0.68 -14.16
CA CYS A 150 3.15 -0.39 -14.05
C CYS A 150 3.90 -0.30 -12.72
N PHE A 151 3.98 -1.41 -12.02
CA PHE A 151 4.69 -1.57 -10.74
C PHE A 151 5.89 -2.49 -10.96
N ASP A 152 7.07 -2.11 -10.46
CA ASP A 152 8.27 -2.92 -10.59
C ASP A 152 8.27 -4.15 -9.66
N GLY A 153 9.34 -4.94 -9.70
CA GLY A 153 9.47 -6.14 -8.86
C GLY A 153 9.49 -5.86 -7.35
N SER A 154 9.72 -4.61 -6.93
CA SER A 154 9.58 -4.18 -5.53
C SER A 154 8.16 -3.68 -5.20
N GLY A 155 7.23 -3.67 -6.18
CA GLY A 155 5.89 -3.15 -6.07
C GLY A 155 5.79 -1.63 -6.24
N ALA A 156 6.90 -0.92 -6.50
CA ALA A 156 6.88 0.53 -6.66
C ALA A 156 6.36 0.93 -8.04
N MET A 157 5.41 1.89 -8.07
CA MET A 157 4.86 2.46 -9.30
C MET A 157 5.96 3.12 -10.12
N GLN A 158 6.00 2.80 -11.40
CA GLN A 158 6.96 3.39 -12.34
C GLN A 158 6.39 4.69 -12.91
N ALA A 159 7.25 5.69 -13.08
CA ALA A 159 6.89 6.99 -13.65
C ALA A 159 8.04 7.56 -14.50
N ASN A 160 7.69 8.41 -15.47
CA ASN A 160 8.62 9.10 -16.38
C ASN A 160 9.62 8.16 -17.05
N LYS A 161 9.19 7.01 -17.56
CA LYS A 161 10.11 6.05 -18.18
C LYS A 161 9.44 5.10 -19.16
N TRP A 162 10.27 4.47 -19.97
CA TRP A 162 9.89 3.36 -20.84
C TRP A 162 9.81 2.05 -20.07
N ILE A 163 8.73 1.31 -20.27
CA ILE A 163 8.54 -0.05 -19.77
C ILE A 163 8.79 -1.01 -20.92
N SER A 164 9.78 -1.90 -20.75
CA SER A 164 10.21 -2.89 -21.76
C SER A 164 10.54 -2.29 -23.14
N GLY A 165 10.86 -0.98 -23.22
CA GLY A 165 11.11 -0.30 -24.48
C GLY A 165 9.89 -0.11 -25.39
N VAL A 166 8.69 -0.42 -24.91
CA VAL A 166 7.45 -0.43 -25.71
C VAL A 166 6.44 0.58 -25.22
N TYR A 167 6.25 0.71 -23.91
CA TYR A 167 5.23 1.54 -23.31
C TYR A 167 5.85 2.68 -22.51
N TRP A 168 5.30 3.87 -22.59
CA TRP A 168 5.71 5.01 -21.79
C TRP A 168 4.73 5.23 -20.63
N VAL A 169 5.25 5.37 -19.40
CA VAL A 169 4.49 5.86 -18.27
C VAL A 169 4.90 7.28 -17.92
N GLY A 170 3.92 8.17 -17.80
CA GLY A 170 4.11 9.60 -17.52
C GLY A 170 4.56 9.89 -16.09
N SER A 171 4.65 11.17 -15.75
CA SER A 171 5.02 11.61 -14.38
C SER A 171 4.02 11.21 -13.31
N ASP A 172 2.77 10.99 -13.69
CA ASP A 172 1.67 10.50 -12.85
C ASP A 172 1.60 8.96 -12.78
N GLY A 173 2.53 8.26 -13.47
CA GLY A 173 2.58 6.81 -13.57
C GLY A 173 1.60 6.21 -14.57
N VAL A 174 0.77 7.02 -15.24
CA VAL A 174 -0.22 6.53 -16.22
C VAL A 174 0.47 6.19 -17.53
N MET A 175 0.11 5.05 -18.12
CA MET A 175 0.53 4.67 -19.45
C MET A 175 -0.04 5.66 -20.47
N ALA A 176 0.82 6.25 -21.25
CA ALA A 176 0.46 7.17 -22.33
C ALA A 176 -0.14 6.41 -23.53
N THR A 177 -1.13 7.02 -24.17
CA THR A 177 -1.75 6.55 -25.41
C THR A 177 -1.95 7.71 -26.37
N ASP A 178 -1.95 7.44 -27.69
CA ASP A 178 -2.16 8.41 -28.78
C ASP A 178 -1.41 9.74 -28.56
N SER A 179 -0.17 9.67 -28.12
CA SER A 179 0.57 10.87 -27.73
C SER A 179 2.07 10.81 -28.02
N TRP A 180 2.68 11.98 -28.13
CA TRP A 180 4.12 12.14 -28.14
C TRP A 180 4.65 12.18 -26.72
N VAL A 181 5.64 11.35 -26.40
CA VAL A 181 6.22 11.14 -25.08
C VAL A 181 7.72 11.40 -25.05
N ASP A 182 8.34 11.34 -23.86
CA ASP A 182 9.78 11.54 -23.63
C ASP A 182 10.29 12.84 -24.27
N GLY A 183 9.68 13.96 -23.87
CA GLY A 183 9.99 15.27 -24.43
C GLY A 183 9.61 15.42 -25.91
N GLY A 184 8.67 14.60 -26.39
CA GLY A 184 8.14 14.62 -27.73
C GLY A 184 9.04 13.93 -28.76
N ARG A 185 9.91 13.04 -28.32
CA ARG A 185 10.83 12.28 -29.20
C ARG A 185 10.17 11.09 -29.86
N TYR A 186 9.21 10.47 -29.15
CA TYR A 186 8.60 9.21 -29.56
C TYR A 186 7.08 9.32 -29.52
N TYR A 187 6.42 8.63 -30.44
CA TYR A 187 4.96 8.52 -30.47
C TYR A 187 4.52 7.15 -29.97
N VAL A 188 3.49 7.10 -29.15
CA VAL A 188 2.80 5.88 -28.76
C VAL A 188 1.36 5.89 -29.31
N ASP A 189 0.90 4.74 -29.81
CA ASP A 189 -0.44 4.56 -30.40
C ASP A 189 -1.55 4.48 -29.32
N GLY A 190 -2.80 4.29 -29.76
CA GLY A 190 -3.94 4.13 -28.87
C GLY A 190 -3.89 2.91 -27.95
N ALA A 191 -3.01 1.94 -28.24
CA ALA A 191 -2.72 0.81 -27.38
C ALA A 191 -1.51 1.07 -26.43
N GLY A 192 -0.95 2.29 -26.48
CA GLY A 192 0.22 2.72 -25.71
C GLY A 192 1.55 2.21 -26.24
N ARG A 193 1.59 1.59 -27.41
CA ARG A 193 2.81 1.00 -27.99
C ARG A 193 3.61 2.05 -28.73
N TRP A 194 4.93 2.03 -28.52
CA TRP A 194 5.82 2.83 -29.33
C TRP A 194 5.68 2.50 -30.83
N VAL A 195 5.56 3.53 -31.64
CA VAL A 195 5.47 3.44 -33.10
C VAL A 195 6.80 3.91 -33.70
N ALA A 196 7.45 3.02 -34.44
CA ALA A 196 8.68 3.38 -35.16
C ALA A 196 8.39 4.47 -36.21
N PRO A 197 9.36 5.39 -36.49
CA PRO A 197 9.16 6.54 -37.38
C PRO A 197 8.62 6.21 -38.78
N ASN A 198 8.80 4.97 -39.25
CA ASN A 198 8.37 4.52 -40.58
C ASN A 198 7.03 3.74 -40.58
N ASN A 199 6.40 3.55 -39.42
CA ASN A 199 5.19 2.75 -39.29
C ASN A 199 4.03 3.58 -38.74
N ASN A 200 3.38 4.40 -39.57
CA ASN A 200 2.13 5.12 -39.25
C ASN A 200 2.15 5.99 -37.96
N ALA A 201 3.32 6.33 -37.41
CA ALA A 201 3.38 7.46 -36.49
C ALA A 201 2.86 8.70 -37.25
N PRO A 202 2.04 9.57 -36.64
CA PRO A 202 1.65 10.83 -37.25
C PRO A 202 2.94 11.52 -37.77
N SER A 203 2.94 11.93 -39.05
CA SER A 203 4.13 12.53 -39.64
C SER A 203 4.64 13.65 -38.74
N SER A 204 5.95 13.78 -38.63
CA SER A 204 6.58 14.85 -37.84
C SER A 204 6.07 16.25 -38.23
N GLY A 205 5.57 16.41 -39.48
CA GLY A 205 4.87 17.60 -39.95
C GLY A 205 3.52 17.88 -39.28
N ASN A 206 2.91 16.87 -38.61
CA ASN A 206 1.62 17.04 -37.91
C ASN A 206 1.80 17.34 -36.41
N ARG A 207 3.03 17.50 -35.95
CA ARG A 207 3.39 17.79 -34.57
C ARG A 207 3.52 19.28 -34.34
N ALA A 208 2.81 19.76 -33.30
CA ALA A 208 2.90 21.13 -32.83
C ALA A 208 3.48 21.19 -31.42
N THR A 209 4.24 22.23 -31.12
CA THR A 209 4.84 22.49 -29.80
C THR A 209 4.56 23.93 -29.43
N TYR A 210 4.12 24.17 -28.18
CA TYR A 210 3.88 25.51 -27.66
C TYR A 210 4.24 25.61 -26.17
N ALA A 211 4.47 26.84 -25.69
CA ALA A 211 4.66 27.10 -24.27
C ALA A 211 3.30 27.26 -23.55
N SER A 212 3.22 26.91 -22.30
CA SER A 212 2.03 27.19 -21.49
C SER A 212 1.73 28.70 -21.48
N GLY A 213 0.48 29.08 -21.79
CA GLY A 213 0.07 30.48 -21.91
C GLY A 213 0.44 31.16 -23.23
N SER A 214 1.05 30.45 -24.18
CA SER A 214 1.34 30.97 -25.53
C SER A 214 0.10 30.88 -26.42
N ASP A 215 -0.08 31.87 -27.28
CA ASP A 215 -1.06 31.88 -28.37
C ASP A 215 -0.47 31.35 -29.69
N VAL A 216 0.79 30.90 -29.68
CA VAL A 216 1.55 30.46 -30.85
C VAL A 216 2.04 29.03 -30.66
N TYR A 217 1.86 28.21 -31.71
CA TYR A 217 2.49 26.90 -31.82
C TYR A 217 3.57 26.84 -32.90
N HIS A 218 4.47 25.88 -32.75
CA HIS A 218 5.58 25.62 -33.67
C HIS A 218 5.46 24.19 -34.20
N ILE A 219 5.70 24.01 -35.49
CA ILE A 219 5.79 22.67 -36.12
C ILE A 219 7.20 22.09 -35.95
N TYR A 220 7.34 20.81 -36.26
CA TYR A 220 8.59 20.07 -36.15
C TYR A 220 9.75 20.79 -36.90
N ASN A 221 10.95 20.75 -36.31
CA ASN A 221 12.18 21.43 -36.78
C ASN A 221 12.17 22.97 -36.71
N CYS A 222 11.21 23.60 -36.08
CA CYS A 222 11.26 25.04 -35.88
C CYS A 222 12.37 25.43 -34.87
N ARG A 223 13.32 26.29 -35.30
CA ARG A 223 14.40 26.79 -34.42
C ARG A 223 13.87 27.48 -33.14
N SER A 224 12.70 28.10 -33.22
CA SER A 224 12.07 28.76 -32.08
C SER A 224 11.48 27.75 -31.10
N ALA A 225 11.04 26.55 -31.54
CA ALA A 225 10.55 25.49 -30.68
C ALA A 225 11.63 24.95 -29.72
N ALA A 226 12.88 24.88 -30.19
CA ALA A 226 14.03 24.40 -29.41
C ALA A 226 14.36 25.27 -28.17
N LYS A 227 13.82 26.49 -28.10
CA LYS A 227 14.03 27.44 -26.99
C LYS A 227 12.94 27.38 -25.93
N ILE A 228 11.88 26.60 -26.15
CA ILE A 228 10.76 26.50 -25.20
C ILE A 228 11.17 25.62 -24.03
N LYS A 229 11.12 26.18 -22.81
CA LYS A 229 11.26 25.41 -21.58
C LYS A 229 9.94 24.70 -21.29
N ASN A 230 9.96 23.41 -21.02
CA ASN A 230 8.78 22.58 -20.77
C ASN A 230 7.71 22.67 -21.88
N PRO A 231 8.02 22.27 -23.11
CA PRO A 231 7.10 22.40 -24.22
C PRO A 231 5.90 21.48 -24.06
N ILE A 232 4.72 22.00 -24.38
CA ILE A 232 3.50 21.19 -24.53
C ILE A 232 3.49 20.71 -25.98
N VAL A 233 3.42 19.39 -26.18
CA VAL A 233 3.42 18.77 -27.50
C VAL A 233 2.03 18.20 -27.77
N VAL A 234 1.48 18.57 -28.93
CA VAL A 234 0.13 18.17 -29.41
C VAL A 234 0.19 17.92 -30.92
N THR A 235 -0.91 17.47 -31.50
CA THR A 235 -1.05 17.52 -32.97
C THR A 235 -1.27 18.96 -33.44
N VAL A 236 -0.96 19.23 -34.71
CA VAL A 236 -1.29 20.53 -35.32
C VAL A 236 -2.78 20.81 -35.26
N ALA A 237 -3.63 19.77 -35.46
CA ALA A 237 -5.08 19.89 -35.37
C ALA A 237 -5.54 20.31 -33.96
N ASP A 238 -4.97 19.70 -32.91
CA ASP A 238 -5.29 20.06 -31.51
C ASP A 238 -4.81 21.49 -31.17
N ALA A 239 -3.64 21.90 -31.67
CA ALA A 239 -3.16 23.26 -31.48
C ALA A 239 -4.10 24.28 -32.14
N GLN A 240 -4.56 24.00 -33.36
CA GLN A 240 -5.54 24.81 -34.07
C GLN A 240 -6.92 24.82 -33.39
N ALA A 241 -7.41 23.68 -32.90
CA ALA A 241 -8.64 23.59 -32.14
C ALA A 241 -8.62 24.40 -30.82
N LYS A 242 -7.42 24.59 -30.24
CA LYS A 242 -7.17 25.47 -29.10
C LYS A 242 -7.05 26.95 -29.48
N GLY A 243 -7.21 27.31 -30.75
CA GLY A 243 -7.09 28.69 -31.23
C GLY A 243 -5.65 29.20 -31.31
N LEU A 244 -4.64 28.32 -31.23
CA LEU A 244 -3.25 28.72 -31.34
C LEU A 244 -2.89 29.05 -32.79
N ARG A 245 -2.06 30.06 -33.00
CA ARG A 245 -1.58 30.49 -34.32
C ARG A 245 -0.24 29.82 -34.66
N LEU A 246 -0.02 29.50 -35.92
CA LEU A 246 1.29 29.03 -36.38
C LEU A 246 2.35 30.16 -36.25
N CYS A 247 3.53 29.84 -35.72
CA CYS A 247 4.60 30.84 -35.61
C CYS A 247 5.08 31.30 -36.99
N GLY A 248 5.46 32.58 -37.10
CA GLY A 248 5.88 33.17 -38.37
C GLY A 248 7.07 32.47 -39.04
N ASN A 249 8.02 31.93 -38.26
CA ASN A 249 9.13 31.14 -38.78
C ASN A 249 8.67 29.78 -39.36
N CYS A 250 7.63 29.18 -38.79
CA CYS A 250 7.07 27.93 -39.30
C CYS A 250 6.23 28.13 -40.55
N ALA A 251 5.54 29.28 -40.67
CA ALA A 251 4.76 29.63 -41.85
C ALA A 251 5.65 29.76 -43.10
N ASN A 252 6.91 30.17 -42.94
CA ASN A 252 7.88 30.31 -44.00
C ASN A 252 8.66 29.03 -44.36
N MET A 253 8.44 27.91 -43.58
CA MET A 253 9.07 26.59 -43.80
C MET A 253 8.24 25.66 -44.69
N SER A 254 7.03 26.08 -45.09
CA SER A 254 6.04 25.26 -45.81
C SER A 254 6.20 25.31 -47.34
N HIS A 255 7.41 25.45 -47.86
CA HIS A 255 7.67 25.39 -49.29
C HIS A 255 8.82 24.44 -49.62
#